data_fcb257b8bd99d44d09c4e673c76415b4
#
_entry.id   fcb257b8bd99d44d09c4e673c76415b4
#
_cell.length_a   1.000
_cell.length_b   1.000
_cell.length_c   1.000
_cell.angle_alpha   90.00
_cell.angle_beta   90.00
_cell.angle_gamma   90.00
#
_symmetry.space_group_name_H-M   'P 1'
#
loop_
_entity.id
_entity.type
_entity.pdbx_description
1 polymer ?
#
loop_
_entity_poly.entity_id
_entity_poly.type
_entity_poly.pdbx_seq_one_letter_code
_entity_poly.pdbx_strand_id
1 'polypeptide(L)'
;MTCIGLRCPLRPDPLNISRAPGVHASQYVAWMDFGIVFANTGPFVEPDAAAAFASHAEAAGFESLWTVEHVVVPAGYESTYPYDPSGRMPGNDDAPIPDPLVWLSYLAAVTSRIRLATGILIVPQRNPLVLAKQLATLDALSGGRMEFGIGVGWLEEEFDALGVPFDDRGRRTDDYVVAMRALWADERATHHGEFASFDECVMRPQPRRGTIPVHVGGHSDAAARRAGRLGDGFFPGKGDHAELERLFGVARQAAFEAGRNPDVLTFTSGGNGAIGSRALDEVGELAAMGVTRVVRPSF
;
A
#
# COMPACT_ATOMS: atom_id res chain seq x y z
N MET A 1 -24.95 31.44 8.35
CA MET A 1 -24.26 30.76 9.45
C MET A 1 -22.90 30.35 8.94
N THR A 2 -21.86 30.99 9.44
CA THR A 2 -20.49 31.01 8.93
C THR A 2 -19.73 29.79 9.49
N CYS A 3 -19.31 28.91 8.64
CA CYS A 3 -18.42 27.81 9.05
C CYS A 3 -17.03 28.38 9.31
N ILE A 4 -16.60 28.31 10.56
CA ILE A 4 -15.26 28.68 11.03
C ILE A 4 -14.31 27.55 10.59
N GLY A 5 -13.36 27.88 9.68
CA GLY A 5 -12.35 26.98 9.21
C GLY A 5 -11.34 26.65 10.32
N LEU A 6 -11.39 25.43 10.82
CA LEU A 6 -10.28 24.83 11.56
C LEU A 6 -9.17 24.52 10.56
N ARG A 7 -8.11 25.34 10.54
CA ARG A 7 -6.84 25.00 9.90
C ARG A 7 -6.28 23.79 10.62
N CYS A 8 -6.20 22.66 9.91
CA CYS A 8 -5.39 21.54 10.36
C CYS A 8 -3.95 22.07 10.57
N PRO A 9 -3.33 21.90 11.74
CA PRO A 9 -1.95 22.33 11.92
C PRO A 9 -1.08 21.60 10.87
N LEU A 10 -0.24 22.37 10.19
CA LEU A 10 0.77 21.83 9.26
C LEU A 10 1.52 20.73 9.99
N ARG A 11 1.59 19.53 9.41
CA ARG A 11 2.44 18.45 9.95
C ARG A 11 3.85 19.03 10.07
N PRO A 12 4.46 19.01 11.24
CA PRO A 12 5.86 19.41 11.37
C PRO A 12 6.70 18.44 10.53
N ASP A 13 7.78 18.94 9.97
CA ASP A 13 8.77 18.15 9.21
C ASP A 13 9.24 16.97 10.09
N PRO A 14 8.99 15.72 9.69
CA PRO A 14 9.37 14.55 10.48
C PRO A 14 10.87 14.50 10.78
N LEU A 15 11.71 15.07 9.93
CA LEU A 15 13.16 15.15 10.13
C LEU A 15 13.55 16.15 11.24
N ASN A 16 12.72 17.12 11.54
CA ASN A 16 12.96 18.09 12.61
C ASN A 16 12.52 17.59 13.99
N ILE A 17 11.61 16.61 14.06
CA ILE A 17 11.11 16.06 15.32
C ILE A 17 12.08 15.01 15.89
N SER A 18 12.71 14.20 15.03
CA SER A 18 13.59 13.10 15.43
C SER A 18 14.89 13.54 16.13
N ARG A 19 15.23 14.84 16.10
CA ARG A 19 16.47 15.40 16.68
C ARG A 19 16.26 16.32 17.88
N ALA A 20 15.03 16.53 18.33
CA ALA A 20 14.77 17.38 19.47
C ALA A 20 14.88 16.57 20.77
N PRO A 21 15.85 16.84 21.64
CA PRO A 21 15.94 16.19 22.96
C PRO A 21 14.73 16.58 23.79
N GLY A 22 13.99 15.57 24.31
CA GLY A 22 12.86 15.79 25.22
C GLY A 22 11.47 15.56 24.62
N VAL A 23 11.35 15.03 23.40
CA VAL A 23 10.05 14.64 22.82
C VAL A 23 9.57 13.34 23.46
N HIS A 24 8.44 13.36 24.17
CA HIS A 24 7.84 12.17 24.78
C HIS A 24 7.12 11.30 23.74
N ALA A 25 7.12 9.97 23.92
CA ALA A 25 6.49 8.98 23.05
C ALA A 25 5.03 9.33 22.69
N SER A 26 4.28 9.93 23.61
CA SER A 26 2.90 10.41 23.38
C SER A 26 2.77 11.48 22.29
N GLN A 27 3.82 12.23 21.99
CA GLN A 27 3.81 13.24 20.93
C GLN A 27 3.93 12.62 19.53
N TYR A 28 4.59 11.46 19.40
CA TYR A 28 4.69 10.75 18.14
C TYR A 28 3.35 10.13 17.72
N VAL A 29 2.53 9.69 18.67
CA VAL A 29 1.19 9.13 18.42
C VAL A 29 0.27 10.15 17.72
N ALA A 30 0.43 11.44 18.01
CA ALA A 30 -0.38 12.50 17.39
C ALA A 30 -0.11 12.68 15.87
N TRP A 31 0.99 12.13 15.38
CA TRP A 31 1.43 12.29 13.96
C TRP A 31 1.48 10.99 13.18
N MET A 32 1.34 9.86 13.87
CA MET A 32 1.37 8.52 13.28
C MET A 32 -0.02 8.15 12.76
N ASP A 33 -0.08 7.76 11.51
CA ASP A 33 -1.28 7.15 10.95
C ASP A 33 -1.37 5.68 11.37
N PHE A 34 -2.56 5.20 11.72
CA PHE A 34 -2.80 3.80 12.09
C PHE A 34 -3.77 3.17 11.10
N GLY A 35 -3.36 2.06 10.50
CA GLY A 35 -4.16 1.28 9.58
C GLY A 35 -4.35 -0.17 10.02
N ILE A 36 -5.24 -0.88 9.34
CA ILE A 36 -5.50 -2.30 9.57
C ILE A 36 -5.14 -3.07 8.30
N VAL A 37 -4.26 -4.07 8.42
CA VAL A 37 -3.87 -4.98 7.32
C VAL A 37 -4.62 -6.31 7.41
N PHE A 38 -4.65 -7.09 6.33
CA PHE A 38 -5.48 -8.29 6.17
C PHE A 38 -6.99 -7.99 6.32
N ALA A 39 -7.40 -6.80 5.90
CA ALA A 39 -8.75 -6.31 6.14
C ALA A 39 -9.84 -7.12 5.43
N ASN A 40 -9.51 -7.79 4.31
CA ASN A 40 -10.42 -8.59 3.49
C ASN A 40 -10.32 -10.09 3.76
N THR A 41 -9.90 -10.52 4.93
CA THR A 41 -9.72 -11.94 5.27
C THR A 41 -10.56 -12.36 6.48
N GLY A 42 -10.60 -13.66 6.76
CA GLY A 42 -11.34 -14.20 7.89
C GLY A 42 -12.86 -13.90 7.80
N PRO A 43 -13.51 -13.42 8.88
CA PRO A 43 -14.95 -13.15 8.86
C PRO A 43 -15.36 -11.99 7.94
N PHE A 44 -14.40 -11.17 7.52
CA PHE A 44 -14.66 -9.96 6.72
C PHE A 44 -14.85 -10.23 5.22
N VAL A 45 -14.95 -11.49 4.83
CA VAL A 45 -15.44 -11.90 3.50
C VAL A 45 -16.96 -11.83 3.42
N GLU A 46 -17.65 -11.90 4.57
CA GLU A 46 -19.09 -11.78 4.67
C GLU A 46 -19.54 -10.31 4.62
N PRO A 47 -20.59 -9.96 3.84
CA PRO A 47 -20.92 -8.58 3.54
C PRO A 47 -21.26 -7.73 4.77
N ASP A 48 -22.07 -8.26 5.69
CA ASP A 48 -22.47 -7.53 6.89
C ASP A 48 -21.29 -7.35 7.85
N ALA A 49 -20.43 -8.35 7.98
CA ALA A 49 -19.22 -8.28 8.80
C ALA A 49 -18.20 -7.29 8.21
N ALA A 50 -18.00 -7.29 6.89
CA ALA A 50 -17.14 -6.33 6.20
C ALA A 50 -17.61 -4.89 6.39
N ALA A 51 -18.90 -4.62 6.18
CA ALA A 51 -19.49 -3.29 6.34
C ALA A 51 -19.41 -2.80 7.81
N ALA A 52 -19.76 -3.66 8.77
CA ALA A 52 -19.66 -3.34 10.19
C ALA A 52 -18.21 -3.07 10.61
N PHE A 53 -17.26 -3.92 10.19
CA PHE A 53 -15.84 -3.76 10.46
C PHE A 53 -15.32 -2.41 9.95
N ALA A 54 -15.56 -2.08 8.69
CA ALA A 54 -15.08 -0.84 8.09
C ALA A 54 -15.67 0.40 8.78
N SER A 55 -16.97 0.36 9.11
CA SER A 55 -17.65 1.45 9.82
C SER A 55 -17.12 1.64 11.24
N HIS A 56 -16.85 0.54 11.97
CA HIS A 56 -16.26 0.61 13.31
C HIS A 56 -14.80 1.07 13.27
N ALA A 57 -13.99 0.60 12.31
CA ALA A 57 -12.62 1.06 12.12
C ALA A 57 -12.57 2.57 11.84
N GLU A 58 -13.46 3.06 10.96
CA GLU A 58 -13.60 4.49 10.68
C GLU A 58 -14.03 5.30 11.92
N ALA A 59 -14.98 4.79 12.69
CA ALA A 59 -15.44 5.43 13.92
C ALA A 59 -14.37 5.43 15.01
N ALA A 60 -13.56 4.39 15.09
CA ALA A 60 -12.43 4.29 16.02
C ALA A 60 -11.23 5.17 15.63
N GLY A 61 -11.24 5.78 14.45
CA GLY A 61 -10.21 6.71 13.99
C GLY A 61 -9.04 6.06 13.26
N PHE A 62 -9.16 4.81 12.81
CA PHE A 62 -8.17 4.22 11.91
C PHE A 62 -8.14 5.01 10.59
N GLU A 63 -6.91 5.25 10.08
CA GLU A 63 -6.70 6.03 8.87
C GLU A 63 -6.98 5.20 7.61
N SER A 64 -6.66 3.89 7.60
CA SER A 64 -6.71 3.07 6.40
C SER A 64 -7.00 1.59 6.66
N LEU A 65 -7.62 0.94 5.66
CA LEU A 65 -7.80 -0.51 5.56
C LEU A 65 -6.96 -1.03 4.39
N TRP A 66 -6.13 -2.05 4.65
CA TRP A 66 -5.20 -2.65 3.69
C TRP A 66 -5.59 -4.08 3.40
N THR A 67 -5.94 -4.35 2.14
CA THR A 67 -6.32 -5.69 1.66
C THR A 67 -5.10 -6.50 1.25
N VAL A 68 -5.25 -7.81 1.18
CA VAL A 68 -4.29 -8.73 0.54
C VAL A 68 -4.90 -9.34 -0.72
N GLU A 69 -4.07 -9.98 -1.55
CA GLU A 69 -4.50 -10.56 -2.82
C GLU A 69 -3.88 -11.92 -3.08
N HIS A 70 -4.72 -12.83 -3.54
CA HIS A 70 -4.42 -13.92 -4.45
C HIS A 70 -5.61 -14.05 -5.42
N VAL A 71 -5.34 -14.16 -6.71
CA VAL A 71 -6.38 -14.39 -7.74
C VAL A 71 -6.84 -15.84 -7.66
N VAL A 72 -5.88 -16.75 -7.61
CA VAL A 72 -6.07 -18.19 -7.37
C VAL A 72 -4.91 -18.73 -6.56
N VAL A 73 -5.13 -19.74 -5.74
CA VAL A 73 -4.07 -20.46 -5.04
C VAL A 73 -4.03 -21.88 -5.57
N PRO A 74 -3.06 -22.26 -6.42
CA PRO A 74 -2.91 -23.63 -6.89
C PRO A 74 -2.68 -24.58 -5.73
N ALA A 75 -3.50 -25.64 -5.63
CA ALA A 75 -3.37 -26.62 -4.57
C ALA A 75 -2.01 -27.33 -4.62
N GLY A 76 -1.32 -27.41 -3.48
CA GLY A 76 -0.04 -28.08 -3.37
C GLY A 76 1.13 -27.32 -4.02
N TYR A 77 1.04 -26.00 -4.16
CA TYR A 77 2.13 -25.16 -4.69
C TYR A 77 3.47 -25.46 -3.99
N GLU A 78 4.59 -25.31 -4.74
CA GLU A 78 5.95 -25.55 -4.25
C GLU A 78 6.70 -24.26 -3.91
N SER A 79 6.26 -23.13 -4.45
CA SER A 79 6.81 -21.80 -4.17
C SER A 79 6.87 -21.51 -2.67
N THR A 80 7.94 -20.86 -2.22
CA THR A 80 8.15 -20.54 -0.81
C THR A 80 7.54 -19.19 -0.45
N TYR A 81 6.59 -19.18 0.50
CA TYR A 81 6.03 -17.95 1.04
C TYR A 81 7.08 -17.16 1.84
N PRO A 82 7.39 -15.92 1.46
CA PRO A 82 8.56 -15.23 1.99
C PRO A 82 8.35 -14.60 3.38
N TYR A 83 7.13 -14.59 3.91
CA TYR A 83 6.78 -13.87 5.15
C TYR A 83 6.58 -14.77 6.36
N ASP A 84 6.64 -16.09 6.20
CA ASP A 84 6.54 -17.06 7.29
C ASP A 84 7.69 -18.05 7.25
N PRO A 85 8.31 -18.40 8.41
CA PRO A 85 9.41 -19.36 8.46
C PRO A 85 9.06 -20.77 7.98
N SER A 86 7.79 -21.15 8.00
CA SER A 86 7.32 -22.44 7.43
C SER A 86 7.42 -22.49 5.91
N GLY A 87 7.58 -21.34 5.24
CA GLY A 87 7.52 -21.22 3.79
C GLY A 87 6.11 -21.41 3.21
N ARG A 88 5.08 -21.42 4.04
CA ARG A 88 3.68 -21.57 3.64
C ARG A 88 2.88 -20.32 4.02
N MET A 89 1.91 -19.99 3.17
CA MET A 89 0.97 -18.88 3.44
C MET A 89 0.11 -19.23 4.65
N PRO A 90 -0.18 -18.28 5.57
CA PRO A 90 -1.11 -18.48 6.67
C PRO A 90 -2.51 -18.87 6.18
N GLY A 91 -3.12 -19.82 6.86
CA GLY A 91 -4.33 -20.48 6.40
C GLY A 91 -4.00 -21.73 5.59
N ASN A 92 -4.93 -22.18 4.80
CA ASN A 92 -4.73 -23.25 3.83
C ASN A 92 -5.08 -22.71 2.43
N ASP A 93 -4.94 -23.56 1.42
CA ASP A 93 -5.22 -23.21 0.02
C ASP A 93 -6.69 -22.79 -0.20
N ASP A 94 -7.59 -23.13 0.74
CA ASP A 94 -9.03 -22.80 0.71
C ASP A 94 -9.38 -21.49 1.43
N ALA A 95 -8.38 -20.74 1.96
CA ALA A 95 -8.65 -19.49 2.66
C ALA A 95 -9.34 -18.48 1.73
N PRO A 96 -10.55 -17.99 2.07
CA PRO A 96 -11.24 -17.05 1.20
C PRO A 96 -10.55 -15.68 1.23
N ILE A 97 -10.08 -15.25 0.07
CA ILE A 97 -9.48 -13.93 -0.16
C ILE A 97 -10.24 -13.25 -1.30
N PRO A 98 -11.21 -12.37 -1.02
CA PRO A 98 -11.94 -11.62 -2.04
C PRO A 98 -11.01 -10.76 -2.90
N ASP A 99 -11.38 -10.53 -4.17
CA ASP A 99 -10.68 -9.54 -5.00
C ASP A 99 -10.62 -8.19 -4.25
N PRO A 100 -9.41 -7.61 -4.10
CA PRO A 100 -9.21 -6.43 -3.29
C PRO A 100 -9.99 -5.21 -3.79
N LEU A 101 -10.09 -5.01 -5.10
CA LEU A 101 -10.76 -3.83 -5.66
C LEU A 101 -12.28 -3.93 -5.58
N VAL A 102 -12.83 -5.14 -5.76
CA VAL A 102 -14.27 -5.38 -5.59
C VAL A 102 -14.67 -5.19 -4.13
N TRP A 103 -13.90 -5.75 -3.20
CA TRP A 103 -14.14 -5.61 -1.77
C TRP A 103 -14.02 -4.14 -1.31
N LEU A 104 -12.96 -3.43 -1.71
CA LEU A 104 -12.78 -2.01 -1.39
C LEU A 104 -13.87 -1.14 -2.01
N SER A 105 -14.39 -1.48 -3.20
CA SER A 105 -15.51 -0.76 -3.81
C SER A 105 -16.80 -0.90 -2.99
N TYR A 106 -17.05 -2.09 -2.43
CA TYR A 106 -18.17 -2.31 -1.51
C TYR A 106 -18.02 -1.45 -0.24
N LEU A 107 -16.83 -1.39 0.35
CA LEU A 107 -16.58 -0.56 1.54
C LEU A 107 -16.59 0.94 1.25
N ALA A 108 -16.24 1.35 0.04
CA ALA A 108 -16.33 2.75 -0.36
C ALA A 108 -17.75 3.31 -0.20
N ALA A 109 -18.78 2.48 -0.39
CA ALA A 109 -20.18 2.86 -0.29
C ALA A 109 -20.68 3.01 1.17
N VAL A 110 -20.03 2.36 2.13
CA VAL A 110 -20.46 2.33 3.54
C VAL A 110 -19.55 3.13 4.48
N THR A 111 -18.50 3.76 3.95
CA THR A 111 -17.54 4.60 4.68
C THR A 111 -17.37 5.95 4.00
N SER A 112 -16.80 6.93 4.70
CA SER A 112 -16.69 8.30 4.18
C SER A 112 -15.31 8.95 4.32
N ARG A 113 -14.46 8.47 5.22
CA ARG A 113 -13.15 9.06 5.55
C ARG A 113 -11.99 8.09 5.46
N ILE A 114 -12.17 6.85 5.94
CA ILE A 114 -11.12 5.85 5.99
C ILE A 114 -10.56 5.59 4.60
N ARG A 115 -9.23 5.53 4.46
CA ARG A 115 -8.57 5.25 3.19
C ARG A 115 -8.68 3.77 2.85
N LEU A 116 -8.76 3.52 1.56
CA LEU A 116 -8.99 2.20 0.97
C LEU A 116 -7.69 1.78 0.26
N ALA A 117 -6.96 0.85 0.85
CA ALA A 117 -5.63 0.51 0.42
C ALA A 117 -5.49 -0.96 0.01
N THR A 118 -4.68 -1.20 -1.01
CA THR A 118 -4.19 -2.56 -1.28
C THR A 118 -2.86 -2.77 -0.57
N GLY A 119 -2.70 -3.87 0.11
CA GLY A 119 -1.46 -4.17 0.85
C GLY A 119 -1.08 -5.63 0.77
N ILE A 120 -0.84 -6.08 -0.44
CA ILE A 120 -0.57 -5.45 -1.74
C ILE A 120 -1.45 -6.04 -2.86
N LEU A 121 -1.52 -5.37 -4.02
CA LEU A 121 -2.04 -5.91 -5.25
C LEU A 121 -0.87 -6.34 -6.16
N ILE A 122 -0.98 -7.51 -6.77
CA ILE A 122 0.07 -8.10 -7.62
C ILE A 122 -0.07 -7.53 -9.04
N VAL A 123 0.63 -6.42 -9.30
CA VAL A 123 0.49 -5.63 -10.53
C VAL A 123 0.76 -6.41 -11.81
N PRO A 124 1.82 -7.25 -11.93
CA PRO A 124 2.17 -7.90 -13.20
C PRO A 124 1.15 -8.95 -13.65
N GLN A 125 0.25 -9.40 -12.79
CA GLN A 125 -0.80 -10.36 -13.12
C GLN A 125 -2.01 -9.73 -13.84
N ARG A 126 -2.07 -8.39 -13.95
CA ARG A 126 -3.22 -7.66 -14.48
C ARG A 126 -2.85 -6.85 -15.71
N ASN A 127 -3.82 -6.61 -16.61
CA ASN A 127 -3.63 -5.65 -17.69
C ASN A 127 -3.56 -4.23 -17.09
N PRO A 128 -2.49 -3.44 -17.34
CA PRO A 128 -2.27 -2.15 -16.68
C PRO A 128 -3.32 -1.10 -17.03
N LEU A 129 -3.87 -1.11 -18.25
CA LEU A 129 -4.88 -0.14 -18.66
C LEU A 129 -6.22 -0.41 -17.97
N VAL A 130 -6.59 -1.70 -17.84
CA VAL A 130 -7.78 -2.12 -17.11
C VAL A 130 -7.63 -1.79 -15.64
N LEU A 131 -6.48 -2.11 -15.05
CA LEU A 131 -6.19 -1.82 -13.65
C LEU A 131 -6.19 -0.32 -13.37
N ALA A 132 -5.55 0.50 -14.22
CA ALA A 132 -5.57 1.96 -14.10
C ALA A 132 -7.00 2.50 -14.08
N LYS A 133 -7.86 1.96 -14.95
CA LYS A 133 -9.28 2.32 -15.02
C LYS A 133 -10.05 1.94 -13.77
N GLN A 134 -9.85 0.73 -13.25
CA GLN A 134 -10.52 0.26 -12.03
C GLN A 134 -10.14 1.12 -10.84
N LEU A 135 -8.84 1.37 -10.64
CA LEU A 135 -8.33 2.21 -9.56
C LEU A 135 -8.84 3.66 -9.62
N ALA A 136 -8.80 4.27 -10.81
CA ALA A 136 -9.32 5.63 -11.00
C ALA A 136 -10.83 5.71 -10.77
N THR A 137 -11.58 4.66 -11.13
CA THR A 137 -13.02 4.59 -10.85
C THR A 137 -13.29 4.47 -9.37
N LEU A 138 -12.57 3.60 -8.67
CA LEU A 138 -12.68 3.45 -7.21
C LEU A 138 -12.27 4.74 -6.49
N ASP A 139 -11.20 5.41 -6.92
CA ASP A 139 -10.79 6.69 -6.37
C ASP A 139 -11.88 7.76 -6.53
N ALA A 140 -12.47 7.85 -7.72
CA ALA A 140 -13.56 8.79 -7.98
C ALA A 140 -14.79 8.51 -7.13
N LEU A 141 -15.23 7.24 -7.00
CA LEU A 141 -16.38 6.80 -6.21
C LEU A 141 -16.15 6.98 -4.72
N SER A 142 -14.95 6.73 -4.25
CA SER A 142 -14.58 6.90 -2.83
C SER A 142 -14.29 8.35 -2.44
N GLY A 143 -14.28 9.30 -3.39
CA GLY A 143 -13.98 10.70 -3.11
C GLY A 143 -12.47 10.99 -2.93
N GLY A 144 -11.59 10.21 -3.54
CA GLY A 144 -10.14 10.42 -3.50
C GLY A 144 -9.47 9.71 -2.31
N ARG A 145 -10.01 8.57 -1.87
CA ARG A 145 -9.52 7.81 -0.70
C ARG A 145 -8.66 6.59 -1.06
N MET A 146 -8.38 6.35 -2.36
CA MET A 146 -7.60 5.19 -2.78
C MET A 146 -6.11 5.37 -2.48
N GLU A 147 -5.49 4.33 -1.91
CA GLU A 147 -4.05 4.14 -1.73
C GLU A 147 -3.64 2.83 -2.44
N PHE A 148 -2.74 2.92 -3.39
CA PHE A 148 -2.38 1.80 -4.25
C PHE A 148 -1.09 1.13 -3.78
N GLY A 149 -1.22 0.14 -2.92
CA GLY A 149 -0.10 -0.73 -2.52
C GLY A 149 0.16 -1.82 -3.56
N ILE A 150 1.38 -1.92 -4.02
CA ILE A 150 1.79 -2.79 -5.12
C ILE A 150 2.84 -3.82 -4.71
N GLY A 151 2.78 -5.00 -5.29
CA GLY A 151 3.79 -6.04 -5.19
C GLY A 151 4.06 -6.70 -6.54
N VAL A 152 5.15 -7.47 -6.59
CA VAL A 152 5.53 -8.22 -7.80
C VAL A 152 5.04 -9.66 -7.80
N GLY A 153 4.57 -10.19 -6.65
CA GLY A 153 4.15 -11.58 -6.48
C GLY A 153 5.31 -12.52 -6.14
N TRP A 154 4.97 -13.62 -5.48
CA TRP A 154 5.89 -14.66 -5.01
C TRP A 154 5.51 -16.07 -5.47
N LEU A 155 4.23 -16.32 -5.78
CA LEU A 155 3.65 -17.62 -6.10
C LEU A 155 3.71 -17.86 -7.60
N GLU A 156 4.75 -18.55 -8.06
CA GLU A 156 5.01 -18.80 -9.49
C GLU A 156 3.86 -19.56 -10.15
N GLU A 157 3.31 -20.54 -9.45
CA GLU A 157 2.20 -21.36 -9.95
C GLU A 157 0.90 -20.55 -10.19
N GLU A 158 0.72 -19.45 -9.48
CA GLU A 158 -0.38 -18.51 -9.74
C GLU A 158 -0.15 -17.76 -11.05
N PHE A 159 1.10 -17.35 -11.33
CA PHE A 159 1.46 -16.73 -12.61
C PHE A 159 1.24 -17.67 -13.78
N ASP A 160 1.63 -18.94 -13.63
CA ASP A 160 1.41 -19.98 -14.64
C ASP A 160 -0.07 -20.18 -14.93
N ALA A 161 -0.90 -20.26 -13.88
CA ALA A 161 -2.35 -20.40 -14.00
C ALA A 161 -2.99 -19.20 -14.73
N LEU A 162 -2.43 -18.01 -14.56
CA LEU A 162 -2.88 -16.78 -15.21
C LEU A 162 -2.27 -16.58 -16.61
N GLY A 163 -1.33 -17.42 -17.02
CA GLY A 163 -0.62 -17.31 -18.31
C GLY A 163 0.31 -16.09 -18.38
N VAL A 164 0.85 -15.65 -17.24
CA VAL A 164 1.74 -14.50 -17.13
C VAL A 164 3.15 -14.96 -16.79
N PRO A 165 4.21 -14.55 -17.55
CA PRO A 165 5.59 -14.89 -17.23
C PRO A 165 6.00 -14.40 -15.83
N PHE A 166 6.66 -15.28 -15.06
CA PHE A 166 7.12 -15.00 -13.70
C PHE A 166 8.45 -14.22 -13.66
N ASP A 167 9.39 -14.54 -14.53
CA ASP A 167 10.77 -14.02 -14.48
C ASP A 167 10.88 -12.52 -14.71
N ASP A 168 10.00 -11.94 -15.49
CA ASP A 168 10.01 -10.52 -15.84
C ASP A 168 9.11 -9.65 -14.92
N ARG A 169 8.45 -10.26 -13.91
CA ARG A 169 7.44 -9.60 -13.06
C ARG A 169 7.91 -8.28 -12.46
N GLY A 170 9.19 -8.15 -12.11
CA GLY A 170 9.75 -6.91 -11.59
C GLY A 170 9.80 -5.80 -12.63
N ARG A 171 10.34 -6.06 -13.83
CA ARG A 171 10.42 -5.10 -14.94
C ARG A 171 9.02 -4.73 -15.46
N ARG A 172 8.15 -5.74 -15.55
CA ARG A 172 6.74 -5.57 -15.92
C ARG A 172 6.00 -4.66 -14.94
N THR A 173 6.22 -4.82 -13.63
CA THR A 173 5.65 -3.92 -12.62
C THR A 173 6.14 -2.49 -12.81
N ASP A 174 7.44 -2.29 -13.05
CA ASP A 174 8.02 -0.97 -13.23
C ASP A 174 7.39 -0.26 -14.44
N ASP A 175 7.30 -0.93 -15.57
CA ASP A 175 6.68 -0.40 -16.79
C ASP A 175 5.18 -0.10 -16.61
N TYR A 176 4.45 -1.02 -15.98
CA TYR A 176 3.02 -0.86 -15.74
C TYR A 176 2.70 0.33 -14.82
N VAL A 177 3.51 0.58 -13.80
CA VAL A 177 3.32 1.75 -12.92
C VAL A 177 3.50 3.05 -13.70
N VAL A 178 4.48 3.13 -14.59
CA VAL A 178 4.70 4.31 -15.45
C VAL A 178 3.53 4.50 -16.41
N ALA A 179 3.08 3.43 -17.07
CA ALA A 179 1.92 3.46 -17.97
C ALA A 179 0.63 3.93 -17.28
N MET A 180 0.35 3.40 -16.07
CA MET A 180 -0.81 3.81 -15.29
C MET A 180 -0.74 5.28 -14.85
N ARG A 181 0.44 5.76 -14.44
CA ARG A 181 0.62 7.17 -14.06
C ARG A 181 0.36 8.11 -15.24
N ALA A 182 0.82 7.77 -16.45
CA ALA A 182 0.51 8.53 -17.66
C ALA A 182 -1.01 8.62 -17.89
N LEU A 183 -1.73 7.50 -17.80
CA LEU A 183 -3.19 7.46 -17.95
C LEU A 183 -3.94 8.31 -16.90
N TRP A 184 -3.40 8.41 -15.68
CA TRP A 184 -4.01 9.19 -14.61
C TRP A 184 -3.76 10.70 -14.74
N ALA A 185 -2.58 11.08 -15.20
CA ALA A 185 -2.14 12.47 -15.24
C ALA A 185 -2.53 13.20 -16.53
N ASP A 186 -2.39 12.51 -17.67
CA ASP A 186 -2.48 13.14 -18.98
C ASP A 186 -3.91 13.14 -19.52
N GLU A 187 -4.27 14.19 -20.26
CA GLU A 187 -5.55 14.26 -20.97
C GLU A 187 -5.59 13.25 -22.12
N ARG A 188 -4.47 13.12 -22.82
CA ARG A 188 -4.18 12.15 -23.87
C ARG A 188 -2.86 11.48 -23.56
N ALA A 189 -2.92 10.30 -22.99
CA ALA A 189 -1.77 9.57 -22.53
C ALA A 189 -1.10 8.80 -23.66
N THR A 190 0.21 8.87 -23.75
CA THR A 190 1.05 8.06 -24.62
C THR A 190 2.12 7.38 -23.80
N HIS A 191 2.35 6.10 -24.02
CA HIS A 191 3.39 5.32 -23.34
C HIS A 191 3.94 4.26 -24.31
N HIS A 192 5.27 4.15 -24.36
CA HIS A 192 5.99 3.15 -25.15
C HIS A 192 6.99 2.42 -24.25
N GLY A 193 6.47 1.46 -23.48
CA GLY A 193 7.26 0.63 -22.58
C GLY A 193 7.58 -0.74 -23.17
N GLU A 194 8.24 -1.56 -22.39
CA GLU A 194 8.59 -2.92 -22.78
C GLU A 194 7.38 -3.86 -22.81
N PHE A 195 6.41 -3.63 -21.91
CA PHE A 195 5.26 -4.53 -21.67
C PHE A 195 3.92 -3.86 -21.92
N ALA A 196 3.88 -2.53 -21.98
CA ALA A 196 2.69 -1.76 -22.29
C ALA A 196 3.04 -0.68 -23.31
N SER A 197 2.19 -0.52 -24.33
CA SER A 197 2.36 0.53 -25.34
C SER A 197 1.00 0.99 -25.84
N PHE A 198 0.80 2.31 -25.89
CA PHE A 198 -0.42 2.94 -26.40
C PHE A 198 -0.17 4.41 -26.77
N ASP A 199 -0.96 4.94 -27.69
CA ASP A 199 -0.88 6.31 -28.17
C ASP A 199 -2.21 7.04 -27.96
N GLU A 200 -2.12 8.31 -27.56
CA GLU A 200 -3.23 9.26 -27.48
C GLU A 200 -4.49 8.71 -26.76
N CYS A 201 -4.31 7.85 -25.75
CA CYS A 201 -5.41 7.25 -25.03
C CYS A 201 -6.05 8.21 -24.03
N VAL A 202 -7.36 8.33 -24.08
CA VAL A 202 -8.16 9.09 -23.13
C VAL A 202 -8.81 8.16 -22.11
N MET A 203 -8.49 8.33 -20.82
CA MET A 203 -9.12 7.58 -19.74
C MET A 203 -9.94 8.50 -18.83
N ARG A 204 -11.21 8.16 -18.63
CA ARG A 204 -12.14 8.87 -17.73
C ARG A 204 -12.97 7.85 -16.92
N PRO A 205 -13.24 8.12 -15.60
CA PRO A 205 -12.72 9.26 -14.84
C PRO A 205 -11.21 9.20 -14.64
N GLN A 206 -10.57 10.32 -14.38
CA GLN A 206 -9.23 10.37 -13.79
C GLN A 206 -9.34 10.38 -12.27
N PRO A 207 -8.25 10.00 -11.54
CA PRO A 207 -8.21 10.14 -10.10
C PRO A 207 -8.47 11.58 -9.65
N ARG A 208 -9.08 11.75 -8.48
CA ARG A 208 -9.46 13.06 -7.93
C ARG A 208 -8.30 14.06 -7.82
N ARG A 209 -7.09 13.56 -7.63
CA ARG A 209 -5.87 14.38 -7.48
C ARG A 209 -4.96 14.31 -8.71
N GLY A 210 -5.43 13.76 -9.84
CA GLY A 210 -4.62 13.50 -11.03
C GLY A 210 -3.62 12.35 -10.85
N THR A 211 -3.61 11.70 -9.69
CA THR A 211 -2.77 10.53 -9.38
C THR A 211 -3.35 9.77 -8.20
N ILE A 212 -2.92 8.51 -8.03
CA ILE A 212 -3.17 7.69 -6.84
C ILE A 212 -1.82 7.43 -6.19
N PRO A 213 -1.67 7.63 -4.86
CA PRO A 213 -0.42 7.31 -4.17
C PRO A 213 -0.06 5.83 -4.31
N VAL A 214 1.19 5.55 -4.72
CA VAL A 214 1.71 4.20 -4.97
C VAL A 214 2.65 3.81 -3.82
N HIS A 215 2.28 2.77 -3.07
CA HIS A 215 3.09 2.21 -1.97
C HIS A 215 3.70 0.88 -2.43
N VAL A 216 5.01 0.83 -2.53
CA VAL A 216 5.70 -0.40 -2.95
C VAL A 216 5.85 -1.34 -1.77
N GLY A 217 5.33 -2.56 -1.91
CA GLY A 217 5.50 -3.65 -0.95
C GLY A 217 6.75 -4.48 -1.22
N GLY A 218 7.18 -5.20 -0.19
CA GLY A 218 8.32 -6.12 -0.27
C GLY A 218 9.47 -5.73 0.66
N HIS A 219 10.37 -6.69 0.94
CA HIS A 219 11.44 -6.57 1.93
C HIS A 219 12.83 -6.84 1.33
N SER A 220 13.01 -6.51 0.05
CA SER A 220 14.28 -6.64 -0.65
C SER A 220 14.82 -5.30 -1.11
N ASP A 221 16.12 -5.23 -1.37
CA ASP A 221 16.75 -4.04 -1.97
C ASP A 221 16.10 -3.64 -3.30
N ALA A 222 15.66 -4.63 -4.09
CA ALA A 222 14.97 -4.36 -5.35
C ALA A 222 13.62 -3.65 -5.12
N ALA A 223 12.87 -4.06 -4.09
CA ALA A 223 11.62 -3.40 -3.71
C ALA A 223 11.88 -1.98 -3.17
N ALA A 224 12.89 -1.81 -2.30
CA ALA A 224 13.28 -0.51 -1.77
C ALA A 224 13.72 0.46 -2.88
N ARG A 225 14.56 -0.01 -3.82
CA ARG A 225 14.95 0.80 -4.99
C ARG A 225 13.76 1.15 -5.89
N ARG A 226 12.81 0.23 -6.10
CA ARG A 226 11.56 0.52 -6.83
C ARG A 226 10.74 1.59 -6.11
N ALA A 227 10.61 1.50 -4.78
CA ALA A 227 9.91 2.50 -3.99
C ALA A 227 10.53 3.89 -4.17
N GLY A 228 11.85 4.00 -4.11
CA GLY A 228 12.55 5.26 -4.37
C GLY A 228 12.31 5.81 -5.76
N ARG A 229 12.42 4.98 -6.80
CA ARG A 229 12.29 5.43 -8.20
C ARG A 229 10.86 5.73 -8.60
N LEU A 230 9.89 4.93 -8.18
CA LEU A 230 8.53 4.93 -8.73
C LEU A 230 7.43 5.11 -7.69
N GLY A 231 7.69 4.82 -6.40
CA GLY A 231 6.68 4.87 -5.35
C GLY A 231 6.51 6.25 -4.73
N ASP A 232 5.40 6.45 -4.03
CA ASP A 232 5.15 7.56 -3.12
C ASP A 232 5.32 7.10 -1.67
N GLY A 233 5.37 5.77 -1.48
CA GLY A 233 5.66 5.15 -0.20
C GLY A 233 6.30 3.78 -0.34
N PHE A 234 6.80 3.26 0.80
CA PHE A 234 7.38 1.94 0.91
C PHE A 234 6.82 1.20 2.11
N PHE A 235 6.38 -0.03 1.89
CA PHE A 235 5.81 -0.92 2.90
C PHE A 235 6.58 -2.25 2.91
N PRO A 236 7.71 -2.36 3.64
CA PRO A 236 8.40 -3.63 3.83
C PRO A 236 7.51 -4.59 4.62
N GLY A 237 7.33 -5.80 4.10
CA GLY A 237 6.44 -6.80 4.68
C GLY A 237 7.00 -7.48 5.92
N LYS A 238 8.32 -7.36 6.19
CA LYS A 238 9.03 -7.88 7.35
C LYS A 238 10.37 -7.18 7.54
N GLY A 239 10.99 -7.40 8.68
CA GLY A 239 12.32 -6.91 9.05
C GLY A 239 12.31 -6.45 10.51
N ASP A 240 13.44 -6.64 11.19
CA ASP A 240 13.69 -5.94 12.46
C ASP A 240 14.00 -4.45 12.20
N HIS A 241 14.14 -3.66 13.26
CA HIS A 241 14.36 -2.22 13.14
C HIS A 241 15.62 -1.88 12.33
N ALA A 242 16.70 -2.64 12.46
CA ALA A 242 17.94 -2.39 11.73
C ALA A 242 17.77 -2.64 10.24
N GLU A 243 17.07 -3.70 9.87
CA GLU A 243 16.76 -4.00 8.47
C GLU A 243 15.77 -3.02 7.86
N LEU A 244 14.75 -2.59 8.61
CA LEU A 244 13.82 -1.55 8.17
C LEU A 244 14.56 -0.23 7.90
N GLU A 245 15.42 0.22 8.83
CA GLU A 245 16.20 1.44 8.66
C GLU A 245 17.13 1.36 7.44
N ARG A 246 17.78 0.22 7.25
CA ARG A 246 18.63 -0.05 6.08
C ARG A 246 17.82 0.07 4.78
N LEU A 247 16.68 -0.59 4.69
CA LEU A 247 15.82 -0.58 3.50
C LEU A 247 15.24 0.81 3.22
N PHE A 248 14.87 1.57 4.25
CA PHE A 248 14.44 2.97 4.09
C PHE A 248 15.57 3.85 3.55
N GLY A 249 16.81 3.60 4.01
CA GLY A 249 18.00 4.24 3.46
C GLY A 249 18.18 3.95 1.97
N VAL A 250 18.04 2.69 1.56
CA VAL A 250 18.10 2.29 0.13
C VAL A 250 17.01 2.98 -0.69
N ALA A 251 15.79 3.08 -0.18
CA ALA A 251 14.68 3.74 -0.87
C ALA A 251 14.94 5.24 -1.03
N ARG A 252 15.40 5.94 0.03
CA ARG A 252 15.76 7.37 -0.04
C ARG A 252 16.89 7.63 -1.03
N GLN A 253 17.94 6.81 -1.00
CA GLN A 253 19.05 6.92 -1.94
C GLN A 253 18.59 6.74 -3.39
N ALA A 254 17.76 5.72 -3.67
CA ALA A 254 17.23 5.50 -5.01
C ALA A 254 16.31 6.64 -5.49
N ALA A 255 15.57 7.28 -4.58
CA ALA A 255 14.78 8.46 -4.91
C ALA A 255 15.69 9.64 -5.32
N PHE A 256 16.73 9.90 -4.53
CA PHE A 256 17.70 10.95 -4.84
C PHE A 256 18.40 10.71 -6.19
N GLU A 257 18.86 9.48 -6.45
CA GLU A 257 19.48 9.10 -7.73
C GLU A 257 18.54 9.24 -8.93
N ALA A 258 17.23 9.07 -8.71
CA ALA A 258 16.19 9.30 -9.71
C ALA A 258 15.76 10.77 -9.85
N GLY A 259 16.42 11.71 -9.17
CA GLY A 259 16.08 13.14 -9.19
C GLY A 259 14.79 13.48 -8.45
N ARG A 260 14.32 12.59 -7.56
CA ARG A 260 13.12 12.79 -6.73
C ARG A 260 13.52 13.26 -5.33
N ASN A 261 12.65 14.03 -4.67
CA ASN A 261 12.87 14.38 -3.28
C ASN A 261 12.63 13.13 -2.38
N PRO A 262 13.66 12.64 -1.65
CA PRO A 262 13.50 11.48 -0.78
C PRO A 262 12.62 11.74 0.45
N ASP A 263 12.43 13.00 0.85
CA ASP A 263 11.67 13.37 2.04
C ASP A 263 10.16 13.25 1.86
N VAL A 264 9.67 13.15 0.61
CA VAL A 264 8.24 12.94 0.34
C VAL A 264 7.84 11.47 0.41
N LEU A 265 8.79 10.54 0.53
CA LEU A 265 8.49 9.11 0.68
C LEU A 265 7.84 8.85 2.04
N THR A 266 6.68 8.20 2.01
CA THR A 266 6.02 7.69 3.22
C THR A 266 6.49 6.27 3.52
N PHE A 267 6.71 5.96 4.81
CA PHE A 267 7.10 4.62 5.24
C PHE A 267 6.00 4.00 6.10
N THR A 268 5.60 2.79 5.73
CA THR A 268 4.61 1.99 6.46
C THR A 268 5.29 0.79 7.09
N SER A 269 4.97 0.46 8.34
CA SER A 269 5.50 -0.73 9.03
C SER A 269 4.38 -1.50 9.71
N GLY A 270 4.49 -2.85 9.74
CA GLY A 270 3.61 -3.71 10.53
C GLY A 270 3.90 -3.65 12.05
N GLY A 271 5.04 -3.08 12.45
CA GLY A 271 5.53 -3.13 13.84
C GLY A 271 5.79 -4.58 14.32
N ASN A 272 6.31 -4.71 15.53
CA ASN A 272 6.65 -6.01 16.13
C ASN A 272 5.51 -6.62 16.98
N GLY A 273 4.30 -6.07 16.92
CA GLY A 273 3.16 -6.59 17.66
C GLY A 273 3.14 -6.24 19.14
N ALA A 274 3.91 -5.24 19.57
CA ALA A 274 3.90 -4.79 20.96
C ALA A 274 2.50 -4.32 21.41
N ILE A 275 2.14 -4.61 22.66
CA ILE A 275 0.85 -4.30 23.28
C ILE A 275 1.07 -3.49 24.54
N GLY A 276 0.09 -2.65 24.91
CA GLY A 276 0.14 -1.83 26.13
C GLY A 276 1.19 -0.71 26.05
N SER A 277 1.91 -0.45 27.13
CA SER A 277 2.92 0.62 27.20
C SER A 277 4.06 0.39 26.19
N ARG A 278 4.44 -0.85 25.92
CA ARG A 278 5.47 -1.18 24.93
C ARG A 278 5.09 -0.78 23.50
N ALA A 279 3.79 -0.71 23.19
CA ALA A 279 3.33 -0.25 21.89
C ALA A 279 3.66 1.24 21.66
N LEU A 280 3.65 2.07 22.71
CA LEU A 280 4.03 3.48 22.61
C LEU A 280 5.53 3.64 22.39
N ASP A 281 6.35 2.82 23.06
CA ASP A 281 7.81 2.83 22.87
C ASP A 281 8.14 2.41 21.42
N GLU A 282 7.53 1.34 20.94
CA GLU A 282 7.69 0.86 19.56
C GLU A 282 7.27 1.94 18.52
N VAL A 283 6.14 2.61 18.73
CA VAL A 283 5.71 3.71 17.84
C VAL A 283 6.75 4.84 17.84
N GLY A 284 7.35 5.16 19.00
CA GLY A 284 8.43 6.14 19.10
C GLY A 284 9.68 5.73 18.30
N GLU A 285 10.10 4.47 18.41
CA GLU A 285 11.24 3.92 17.66
C GLU A 285 10.98 3.94 16.14
N LEU A 286 9.79 3.50 15.70
CA LEU A 286 9.38 3.54 14.30
C LEU A 286 9.33 4.98 13.76
N ALA A 287 8.78 5.91 14.53
CA ALA A 287 8.74 7.33 14.16
C ALA A 287 10.14 7.92 14.00
N ALA A 288 11.09 7.56 14.87
CA ALA A 288 12.48 8.00 14.79
C ALA A 288 13.18 7.53 13.49
N MET A 289 12.78 6.37 12.94
CA MET A 289 13.24 5.88 11.63
C MET A 289 12.55 6.57 10.45
N GLY A 290 11.51 7.38 10.70
CA GLY A 290 10.73 8.08 9.68
C GLY A 290 9.49 7.31 9.21
N VAL A 291 9.05 6.30 9.95
CA VAL A 291 7.75 5.64 9.71
C VAL A 291 6.63 6.64 9.97
N THR A 292 5.70 6.75 9.03
CA THR A 292 4.56 7.67 9.12
C THR A 292 3.24 6.92 9.30
N ARG A 293 3.23 5.61 9.05
CA ARG A 293 2.04 4.76 9.21
C ARG A 293 2.42 3.42 9.84
N VAL A 294 1.66 3.01 10.85
CA VAL A 294 1.73 1.67 11.44
C VAL A 294 0.45 0.93 11.10
N VAL A 295 0.58 -0.29 10.57
CA VAL A 295 -0.56 -1.16 10.29
C VAL A 295 -0.53 -2.38 11.21
N ARG A 296 -1.71 -2.82 11.64
CA ARG A 296 -1.87 -4.00 12.49
C ARG A 296 -2.81 -4.99 11.84
N PRO A 297 -2.60 -6.29 12.02
CA PRO A 297 -3.55 -7.30 11.55
C PRO A 297 -4.96 -7.04 12.11
N SER A 298 -5.97 -7.46 11.35
CA SER A 298 -7.39 -7.31 11.71
C SER A 298 -7.84 -8.27 12.83
N PHE A 299 -7.01 -9.26 13.19
CA PHE A 299 -7.27 -10.27 14.24
C PHE A 299 -5.95 -10.77 14.86
#